data_b92e55f6a30c0cbf7b383221d8cf0e3c
#
_entry.id   b92e55f6a30c0cbf7b383221d8cf0e3c
#
_cell.length_a   1.000
_cell.length_b   1.000
_cell.length_c   1.000
_cell.angle_alpha   90.00
_cell.angle_beta   90.00
_cell.angle_gamma   90.00
#
_symmetry.space_group_name_H-M   'P 1'
#
loop_
_entity.id
_entity.type
_entity.pdbx_description
1 polymer ?
#
loop_
_entity_poly.entity_id
_entity_poly.type
_entity_poly.pdbx_seq_one_letter_code
_entity_poly.pdbx_strand_id
1 'polypeptide(L)'
;MEITKNRWLIALSAIAIHLSIGGAYAYSVYTNPISEQMGWSATEVTIAFTIMMGLAGSSAALFGKLVERKGPRKSALLAAVLFGLGQAGSGVAIAIGSLPVFLITYGLLSGLGLGIGYISPVSTLVKWFPDRRGLATGMAVLGFGTGALVTAPIASNLMVSIGISNTFYLLGASYFVLMTLGASYIAPPSEGWMPASMKKDIASGKKIIKKDLQQLTSSEAVRTKRFWMLWTMMLINTTAGIMMISVASPMAQEVVGLSTAAAATMVGIMGIFNGGGRLGWAAASDYLGRHNVFIIFFMIQIVAFITLPFTTSIFLFQLLILLVVSCYGGGFSNLPAFIGDLFGTKQLGAIHGYLLTTWSLGGVFGPMIVSQIREKTNSYTPVFYVFLALIILAFIVSIMMRLEIKKSEKELQQKQVNAISQ
;
A
#
# COMPACT_ATOMS: atom_id res chain seq x y z
N MET A 1 -13.20 -30.00 -18.82
CA MET A 1 -13.84 -28.72 -18.45
C MET A 1 -12.90 -28.02 -17.48
N GLU A 2 -12.19 -26.98 -17.90
CA GLU A 2 -11.50 -26.10 -16.96
C GLU A 2 -12.56 -25.39 -16.09
N ILE A 3 -12.53 -25.65 -14.79
CA ILE A 3 -13.42 -24.99 -13.85
C ILE A 3 -13.00 -23.50 -13.84
N THR A 4 -13.76 -22.66 -14.52
CA THR A 4 -13.55 -21.22 -14.50
C THR A 4 -13.82 -20.72 -13.06
N LYS A 5 -12.77 -20.33 -12.36
CA LYS A 5 -12.88 -19.80 -11.00
C LYS A 5 -13.72 -18.51 -10.97
N ASN A 6 -14.46 -18.32 -9.90
CA ASN A 6 -15.24 -17.09 -9.71
C ASN A 6 -14.31 -15.93 -9.31
N ARG A 7 -14.28 -14.87 -10.12
CA ARG A 7 -13.41 -13.69 -9.89
C ARG A 7 -13.67 -12.99 -8.55
N TRP A 8 -14.91 -13.02 -8.05
CA TRP A 8 -15.27 -12.42 -6.76
C TRP A 8 -14.73 -13.24 -5.58
N LEU A 9 -14.67 -14.56 -5.71
CA LEU A 9 -14.03 -15.42 -4.71
C LEU A 9 -12.50 -15.24 -4.74
N ILE A 10 -11.91 -14.97 -5.89
CA ILE A 10 -10.49 -14.55 -6.00
C ILE A 10 -10.28 -13.21 -5.27
N ALA A 11 -11.20 -12.24 -5.42
CA ALA A 11 -11.13 -10.98 -4.71
C ALA A 11 -11.25 -11.18 -3.19
N LEU A 12 -12.17 -12.02 -2.73
CA LEU A 12 -12.32 -12.36 -1.31
C LEU A 12 -11.05 -13.04 -0.75
N SER A 13 -10.45 -13.94 -1.53
CA SER A 13 -9.17 -14.57 -1.17
C SER A 13 -8.04 -13.55 -1.03
N ALA A 14 -7.99 -12.56 -1.92
CA ALA A 14 -7.03 -11.47 -1.85
C ALA A 14 -7.25 -10.59 -0.61
N ILE A 15 -8.51 -10.28 -0.28
CA ILE A 15 -8.88 -9.51 0.92
C ILE A 15 -8.46 -10.27 2.18
N ALA A 16 -8.68 -11.59 2.26
CA ALA A 16 -8.30 -12.39 3.42
C ALA A 16 -6.78 -12.37 3.67
N ILE A 17 -5.97 -12.48 2.61
CA ILE A 17 -4.51 -12.37 2.69
C ILE A 17 -4.11 -10.97 3.15
N HIS A 18 -4.67 -9.93 2.54
CA HIS A 18 -4.34 -8.55 2.85
C HIS A 18 -4.80 -8.11 4.23
N LEU A 19 -5.95 -8.60 4.70
CA LEU A 19 -6.46 -8.35 6.06
C LEU A 19 -5.46 -8.89 7.10
N SER A 20 -4.92 -10.09 6.86
CA SER A 20 -3.95 -10.73 7.76
C SER A 20 -2.66 -9.93 7.83
N ILE A 21 -2.02 -9.62 6.69
CA ILE A 21 -0.78 -8.85 6.68
C ILE A 21 -0.97 -7.40 7.11
N GLY A 22 -2.18 -6.85 6.94
CA GLY A 22 -2.58 -5.53 7.43
C GLY A 22 -2.63 -5.41 8.94
N GLY A 23 -2.73 -6.53 9.66
CA GLY A 23 -2.58 -6.60 11.12
C GLY A 23 -1.24 -6.04 11.62
N ALA A 24 -0.22 -5.97 10.76
CA ALA A 24 1.05 -5.30 11.03
C ALA A 24 0.89 -3.84 11.48
N TYR A 25 -0.11 -3.12 10.98
CA TYR A 25 -0.37 -1.73 11.39
C TYR A 25 -1.00 -1.58 12.77
N ALA A 26 -1.38 -2.66 13.42
CA ALA A 26 -1.78 -2.66 14.82
C ALA A 26 -0.60 -2.60 15.80
N TYR A 27 0.65 -2.48 15.29
CA TYR A 27 1.86 -2.60 16.10
C TYR A 27 1.88 -1.70 17.35
N SER A 28 1.36 -0.51 17.26
CA SER A 28 1.34 0.45 18.37
C SER A 28 0.68 -0.08 19.65
N VAL A 29 -0.24 -1.04 19.54
CA VAL A 29 -0.91 -1.62 20.72
C VAL A 29 -0.01 -2.57 21.52
N TYR A 30 1.08 -3.07 20.90
CA TYR A 30 2.03 -3.98 21.53
C TYR A 30 3.17 -3.25 22.23
N THR A 31 3.51 -2.03 21.81
CA THR A 31 4.74 -1.32 22.22
C THR A 31 4.84 -1.17 23.72
N ASN A 32 3.84 -0.56 24.37
CA ASN A 32 3.87 -0.35 25.81
C ASN A 32 3.78 -1.66 26.60
N PRO A 33 2.84 -2.59 26.32
CA PRO A 33 2.79 -3.85 27.04
C PRO A 33 4.08 -4.67 26.97
N ILE A 34 4.74 -4.71 25.80
CA ILE A 34 6.02 -5.40 25.64
C ILE A 34 7.11 -4.68 26.44
N SER A 35 7.19 -3.35 26.32
CA SER A 35 8.17 -2.55 27.05
C SER A 35 8.05 -2.74 28.56
N GLU A 36 6.85 -2.70 29.10
CA GLU A 36 6.57 -2.88 30.53
C GLU A 36 6.88 -4.31 30.98
N GLN A 37 6.49 -5.33 30.23
CA GLN A 37 6.70 -6.73 30.62
C GLN A 37 8.17 -7.16 30.49
N MET A 38 8.87 -6.69 29.45
CA MET A 38 10.22 -7.15 29.12
C MET A 38 11.33 -6.23 29.65
N GLY A 39 11.00 -5.01 30.09
CA GLY A 39 11.99 -4.01 30.46
C GLY A 39 12.77 -3.44 29.27
N TRP A 40 12.34 -3.72 28.03
CA TRP A 40 12.94 -3.14 26.83
C TRP A 40 12.45 -1.69 26.65
N SER A 41 13.31 -0.81 26.17
CA SER A 41 12.90 0.55 25.84
C SER A 41 11.87 0.56 24.71
N ALA A 42 10.99 1.55 24.67
CA ALA A 42 10.03 1.71 23.57
C ALA A 42 10.73 1.81 22.20
N THR A 43 11.94 2.37 22.19
CA THR A 43 12.77 2.45 20.97
C THR A 43 13.19 1.06 20.50
N GLU A 44 13.71 0.21 21.40
CA GLU A 44 14.12 -1.16 21.06
C GLU A 44 12.93 -1.99 20.51
N VAL A 45 11.77 -1.87 21.17
CA VAL A 45 10.56 -2.53 20.68
C VAL A 45 10.18 -2.02 19.28
N THR A 46 10.23 -0.70 19.05
CA THR A 46 9.84 -0.08 17.77
C THR A 46 10.79 -0.45 16.62
N ILE A 47 12.05 -0.79 16.89
CA ILE A 47 13.00 -1.26 15.87
C ILE A 47 12.44 -2.49 15.11
N ALA A 48 11.75 -3.41 15.79
CA ALA A 48 11.15 -4.58 15.13
C ALA A 48 10.14 -4.17 14.05
N PHE A 49 9.30 -3.19 14.33
CA PHE A 49 8.37 -2.63 13.35
C PHE A 49 9.09 -1.90 12.20
N THR A 50 10.13 -1.16 12.52
CA THR A 50 10.95 -0.45 11.52
C THR A 50 11.59 -1.44 10.54
N ILE A 51 12.16 -2.55 11.05
CA ILE A 51 12.71 -3.62 10.22
C ILE A 51 11.62 -4.22 9.35
N MET A 52 10.45 -4.55 9.91
CA MET A 52 9.33 -5.12 9.15
C MET A 52 8.88 -4.19 8.02
N MET A 53 8.72 -2.88 8.29
CA MET A 53 8.30 -1.91 7.26
C MET A 53 9.38 -1.70 6.20
N GLY A 54 10.65 -1.63 6.59
CA GLY A 54 11.77 -1.58 5.66
C GLY A 54 11.83 -2.78 4.73
N LEU A 55 11.52 -3.96 5.25
CA LEU A 55 11.49 -5.20 4.46
C LEU A 55 10.21 -5.37 3.64
N ALA A 56 9.10 -4.76 4.02
CA ALA A 56 7.85 -4.88 3.28
C ALA A 56 8.01 -4.50 1.80
N GLY A 57 8.55 -3.32 1.51
CA GLY A 57 8.82 -2.89 0.14
C GLY A 57 10.02 -3.59 -0.49
N SER A 58 11.12 -3.77 0.27
CA SER A 58 12.34 -4.42 -0.23
C SER A 58 12.11 -5.89 -0.59
N SER A 59 11.38 -6.65 0.24
CA SER A 59 11.05 -8.05 -0.09
C SER A 59 10.10 -8.14 -1.28
N ALA A 60 9.15 -7.22 -1.42
CA ALA A 60 8.32 -7.14 -2.61
C ALA A 60 9.17 -6.97 -3.89
N ALA A 61 10.21 -6.12 -3.84
CA ALA A 61 11.13 -5.94 -4.95
C ALA A 61 11.98 -7.19 -5.24
N LEU A 62 12.53 -7.80 -4.20
CA LEU A 62 13.40 -8.99 -4.34
C LEU A 62 12.62 -10.22 -4.85
N PHE A 63 11.41 -10.43 -4.32
CA PHE A 63 10.61 -11.62 -4.61
C PHE A 63 9.55 -11.42 -5.70
N GLY A 64 9.41 -10.22 -6.28
CA GLY A 64 8.43 -9.96 -7.35
C GLY A 64 8.58 -10.89 -8.55
N LYS A 65 9.83 -11.15 -8.99
CA LYS A 65 10.11 -12.15 -10.05
C LYS A 65 9.77 -13.58 -9.63
N LEU A 66 9.92 -13.92 -8.34
CA LEU A 66 9.53 -15.22 -7.80
C LEU A 66 8.02 -15.41 -7.89
N VAL A 67 7.24 -14.37 -7.56
CA VAL A 67 5.77 -14.38 -7.67
C VAL A 67 5.33 -14.70 -9.10
N GLU A 68 5.96 -14.07 -10.11
CA GLU A 68 5.64 -14.34 -11.51
C GLU A 68 6.03 -15.76 -11.94
N ARG A 69 7.20 -16.27 -11.50
CA ARG A 69 7.71 -17.62 -11.87
C ARG A 69 6.96 -18.76 -11.18
N LYS A 70 6.72 -18.64 -9.87
CA LYS A 70 6.10 -19.70 -9.05
C LYS A 70 4.57 -19.61 -9.02
N GLY A 71 4.02 -18.49 -9.49
CA GLY A 71 2.60 -18.19 -9.50
C GLY A 71 2.06 -17.70 -8.16
N PRO A 72 0.85 -17.11 -8.15
CA PRO A 72 0.32 -16.42 -6.98
C PRO A 72 0.03 -17.34 -5.81
N ARG A 73 -0.43 -18.57 -6.06
CA ARG A 73 -0.77 -19.53 -5.00
C ARG A 73 0.45 -19.92 -4.15
N LYS A 74 1.55 -20.34 -4.80
CA LYS A 74 2.77 -20.77 -4.09
C LYS A 74 3.42 -19.60 -3.36
N SER A 75 3.40 -18.42 -3.96
CA SER A 75 3.93 -17.21 -3.34
C SER A 75 3.11 -16.75 -2.14
N ALA A 76 1.77 -16.81 -2.23
CA ALA A 76 0.90 -16.50 -1.10
C ALA A 76 1.03 -17.53 0.05
N LEU A 77 1.24 -18.82 -0.26
CA LEU A 77 1.54 -19.85 0.76
C LEU A 77 2.88 -19.58 1.45
N LEU A 78 3.93 -19.21 0.69
CA LEU A 78 5.21 -18.81 1.27
C LEU A 78 5.05 -17.61 2.19
N ALA A 79 4.29 -16.61 1.77
CA ALA A 79 3.97 -15.45 2.59
C ALA A 79 3.22 -15.84 3.87
N ALA A 80 2.25 -16.75 3.79
CA ALA A 80 1.51 -17.27 4.94
C ALA A 80 2.43 -17.94 5.96
N VAL A 81 3.37 -18.77 5.49
CA VAL A 81 4.36 -19.43 6.35
C VAL A 81 5.27 -18.40 7.03
N LEU A 82 5.86 -17.47 6.25
CA LEU A 82 6.80 -16.48 6.79
C LEU A 82 6.11 -15.54 7.76
N PHE A 83 4.93 -15.02 7.42
CA PHE A 83 4.20 -14.07 8.26
C PHE A 83 3.66 -14.76 9.52
N GLY A 84 3.05 -15.95 9.37
CA GLY A 84 2.52 -16.74 10.49
C GLY A 84 3.61 -17.17 11.47
N LEU A 85 4.74 -17.71 10.97
CA LEU A 85 5.89 -18.06 11.80
C LEU A 85 6.55 -16.83 12.43
N GLY A 86 6.62 -15.70 11.71
CA GLY A 86 7.13 -14.45 12.24
C GLY A 86 6.32 -13.97 13.43
N GLN A 87 4.99 -13.97 13.32
CA GLN A 87 4.10 -13.57 14.41
C GLN A 87 4.14 -14.59 15.57
N ALA A 88 4.01 -15.88 15.30
CA ALA A 88 4.08 -16.92 16.34
C ALA A 88 5.47 -16.96 17.03
N GLY A 89 6.55 -16.83 16.25
CA GLY A 89 7.91 -16.74 16.77
C GLY A 89 8.14 -15.51 17.67
N SER A 90 7.39 -14.43 17.45
CA SER A 90 7.40 -13.27 18.35
C SER A 90 6.85 -13.63 19.74
N GLY A 91 5.86 -14.53 19.80
CA GLY A 91 5.40 -15.11 21.06
C GLY A 91 6.50 -15.90 21.77
N VAL A 92 7.30 -16.69 21.03
CA VAL A 92 8.47 -17.38 21.58
C VAL A 92 9.49 -16.37 22.10
N ALA A 93 9.78 -15.32 21.33
CA ALA A 93 10.74 -14.29 21.72
C ALA A 93 10.38 -13.60 23.05
N ILE A 94 9.09 -13.29 23.24
CA ILE A 94 8.57 -12.73 24.49
C ILE A 94 8.66 -13.76 25.62
N ALA A 95 8.32 -15.04 25.38
CA ALA A 95 8.36 -16.08 26.41
C ALA A 95 9.78 -16.33 26.94
N ILE A 96 10.81 -16.23 26.09
CA ILE A 96 12.22 -16.42 26.48
C ILE A 96 12.95 -15.12 26.83
N GLY A 97 12.29 -13.96 26.72
CA GLY A 97 12.87 -12.65 27.03
C GLY A 97 13.98 -12.20 26.08
N SER A 98 13.91 -12.56 24.77
CA SER A 98 14.99 -12.30 23.81
C SER A 98 14.62 -11.25 22.78
N LEU A 99 15.16 -10.03 22.92
CA LEU A 99 15.01 -8.96 21.94
C LEU A 99 15.55 -9.35 20.54
N PRO A 100 16.76 -9.95 20.39
CA PRO A 100 17.23 -10.35 19.06
C PRO A 100 16.29 -11.33 18.35
N VAL A 101 15.71 -12.31 19.07
CA VAL A 101 14.72 -13.24 18.49
C VAL A 101 13.46 -12.49 18.10
N PHE A 102 13.02 -11.50 18.88
CA PHE A 102 11.88 -10.65 18.53
C PHE A 102 12.13 -9.82 17.25
N LEU A 103 13.32 -9.24 17.10
CA LEU A 103 13.70 -8.50 15.89
C LEU A 103 13.75 -9.40 14.65
N ILE A 104 14.23 -10.64 14.79
CA ILE A 104 14.27 -11.62 13.70
C ILE A 104 12.86 -12.09 13.36
N THR A 105 12.05 -12.44 14.33
CA THR A 105 10.73 -13.04 14.07
C THR A 105 9.72 -12.00 13.64
N TYR A 106 9.50 -10.95 14.43
CA TYR A 106 8.58 -9.88 14.09
C TYR A 106 9.09 -9.02 12.94
N GLY A 107 10.36 -8.58 13.02
CA GLY A 107 10.94 -7.69 12.02
C GLY A 107 11.24 -8.40 10.70
N LEU A 108 12.18 -9.35 10.71
CA LEU A 108 12.69 -9.96 9.49
C LEU A 108 11.67 -10.92 8.85
N LEU A 109 11.22 -11.94 9.58
CA LEU A 109 10.35 -12.99 8.99
C LEU A 109 8.99 -12.41 8.60
N SER A 110 8.33 -11.66 9.50
CA SER A 110 7.04 -11.06 9.16
C SER A 110 7.16 -10.03 8.04
N GLY A 111 8.26 -9.24 8.00
CA GLY A 111 8.52 -8.27 6.94
C GLY A 111 8.69 -8.90 5.56
N LEU A 112 9.42 -10.01 5.48
CA LEU A 112 9.54 -10.79 4.24
C LEU A 112 8.19 -11.35 3.79
N GLY A 113 7.44 -11.95 4.73
CA GLY A 113 6.11 -12.48 4.47
C GLY A 113 5.13 -11.40 4.01
N LEU A 114 5.20 -10.21 4.62
CA LEU A 114 4.34 -9.08 4.30
C LEU A 114 4.53 -8.62 2.85
N GLY A 115 5.75 -8.38 2.40
CA GLY A 115 5.98 -7.89 1.04
C GLY A 115 5.58 -8.90 -0.04
N ILE A 116 5.89 -10.19 0.13
CA ILE A 116 5.47 -11.25 -0.79
C ILE A 116 3.93 -11.38 -0.80
N GLY A 117 3.32 -11.33 0.40
CA GLY A 117 1.87 -11.42 0.59
C GLY A 117 1.12 -10.22 0.01
N TYR A 118 1.75 -9.06 -0.07
CA TYR A 118 1.15 -7.86 -0.66
C TYR A 118 1.05 -7.93 -2.18
N ILE A 119 2.15 -8.27 -2.88
CA ILE A 119 2.17 -8.21 -4.36
C ILE A 119 1.42 -9.35 -5.03
N SER A 120 1.40 -10.54 -4.43
CA SER A 120 0.82 -11.75 -5.02
C SER A 120 -0.68 -11.64 -5.31
N PRO A 121 -1.55 -11.24 -4.36
CA PRO A 121 -2.98 -11.06 -4.63
C PRO A 121 -3.28 -9.90 -5.56
N VAL A 122 -2.58 -8.77 -5.41
CA VAL A 122 -2.83 -7.57 -6.20
C VAL A 122 -2.54 -7.81 -7.68
N SER A 123 -1.39 -8.41 -8.01
CA SER A 123 -1.04 -8.74 -9.40
C SER A 123 -2.03 -9.72 -10.04
N THR A 124 -2.60 -10.61 -9.24
CA THR A 124 -3.62 -11.56 -9.71
C THR A 124 -4.95 -10.87 -9.99
N LEU A 125 -5.40 -9.98 -9.10
CA LEU A 125 -6.68 -9.28 -9.28
C LEU A 125 -6.70 -8.36 -10.49
N VAL A 126 -5.62 -7.68 -10.81
CA VAL A 126 -5.52 -6.86 -12.03
C VAL A 126 -5.79 -7.69 -13.28
N LYS A 127 -5.37 -8.97 -13.30
CA LYS A 127 -5.60 -9.90 -14.41
C LYS A 127 -7.05 -10.39 -14.48
N TRP A 128 -7.73 -10.56 -13.33
CA TRP A 128 -9.14 -10.99 -13.25
C TRP A 128 -10.16 -9.88 -13.50
N PHE A 129 -9.77 -8.62 -13.37
CA PHE A 129 -10.66 -7.47 -13.53
C PHE A 129 -10.13 -6.48 -14.58
N PRO A 130 -9.96 -6.92 -15.85
CA PRO A 130 -9.51 -6.02 -16.90
C PRO A 130 -10.51 -4.89 -17.18
N ASP A 131 -11.79 -5.10 -16.82
CA ASP A 131 -12.89 -4.15 -16.93
C ASP A 131 -12.88 -3.05 -15.86
N ARG A 132 -12.32 -3.33 -14.65
CA ARG A 132 -12.31 -2.44 -13.48
C ARG A 132 -11.06 -2.67 -12.62
N ARG A 133 -9.88 -2.49 -13.19
CA ARG A 133 -8.59 -2.75 -12.51
C ARG A 133 -8.43 -1.96 -11.22
N GLY A 134 -8.85 -0.68 -11.21
CA GLY A 134 -8.78 0.17 -10.03
C GLY A 134 -9.66 -0.35 -8.90
N LEU A 135 -10.93 -0.64 -9.15
CA LEU A 135 -11.81 -1.19 -8.14
C LEU A 135 -11.26 -2.50 -7.56
N ALA A 136 -10.73 -3.38 -8.41
CA ALA A 136 -10.18 -4.66 -7.97
C ALA A 136 -8.97 -4.50 -7.05
N THR A 137 -8.04 -3.62 -7.41
CA THR A 137 -6.88 -3.32 -6.57
C THR A 137 -7.28 -2.60 -5.29
N GLY A 138 -8.25 -1.68 -5.37
CA GLY A 138 -8.83 -1.01 -4.21
C GLY A 138 -9.43 -1.98 -3.20
N MET A 139 -10.18 -2.99 -3.65
CA MET A 139 -10.74 -4.03 -2.78
C MET A 139 -9.65 -4.84 -2.06
N ALA A 140 -8.60 -5.27 -2.77
CA ALA A 140 -7.50 -6.00 -2.14
C ALA A 140 -6.80 -5.15 -1.08
N VAL A 141 -6.41 -3.94 -1.47
CA VAL A 141 -5.61 -3.05 -0.61
C VAL A 141 -6.46 -2.45 0.53
N LEU A 142 -7.80 -2.39 0.40
CA LEU A 142 -8.71 -2.10 1.50
C LEU A 142 -8.54 -3.12 2.63
N GLY A 143 -8.46 -4.42 2.31
CA GLY A 143 -8.19 -5.48 3.30
C GLY A 143 -6.94 -5.17 4.14
N PHE A 144 -5.86 -4.72 3.50
CA PHE A 144 -4.66 -4.29 4.20
C PHE A 144 -4.88 -3.07 5.11
N GLY A 145 -5.61 -2.06 4.62
CA GLY A 145 -5.92 -0.86 5.41
C GLY A 145 -6.82 -1.13 6.62
N THR A 146 -7.72 -2.10 6.51
CA THR A 146 -8.66 -2.47 7.59
C THR A 146 -8.10 -3.51 8.56
N GLY A 147 -6.95 -4.13 8.24
CA GLY A 147 -6.33 -5.14 9.09
C GLY A 147 -6.05 -4.67 10.50
N ALA A 148 -5.56 -3.44 10.68
CA ALA A 148 -5.33 -2.86 12.00
C ALA A 148 -6.63 -2.63 12.78
N LEU A 149 -7.72 -2.22 12.12
CA LEU A 149 -9.02 -2.02 12.77
C LEU A 149 -9.57 -3.31 13.38
N VAL A 150 -9.30 -4.45 12.75
CA VAL A 150 -9.70 -5.76 13.27
C VAL A 150 -8.70 -6.26 14.30
N THR A 151 -7.41 -6.17 14.00
CA THR A 151 -6.36 -6.75 14.84
C THR A 151 -6.16 -6.00 16.15
N ALA A 152 -6.18 -4.66 16.15
CA ALA A 152 -5.84 -3.89 17.35
C ALA A 152 -6.78 -4.18 18.53
N PRO A 153 -8.11 -4.13 18.42
CA PRO A 153 -8.98 -4.46 19.54
C PRO A 153 -8.88 -5.93 19.96
N ILE A 154 -8.73 -6.85 19.01
CA ILE A 154 -8.57 -8.28 19.31
C ILE A 154 -7.25 -8.50 20.09
N ALA A 155 -6.15 -7.95 19.62
CA ALA A 155 -4.84 -8.09 20.25
C ALA A 155 -4.85 -7.49 21.66
N SER A 156 -5.41 -6.28 21.84
CA SER A 156 -5.47 -5.63 23.16
C SER A 156 -6.26 -6.48 24.17
N ASN A 157 -7.40 -7.02 23.78
CA ASN A 157 -8.20 -7.89 24.65
C ASN A 157 -7.50 -9.22 24.93
N LEU A 158 -6.85 -9.83 23.95
CA LEU A 158 -6.11 -11.08 24.14
C LEU A 158 -4.90 -10.89 25.04
N MET A 159 -4.15 -9.80 24.92
CA MET A 159 -3.00 -9.53 25.79
C MET A 159 -3.40 -9.47 27.27
N VAL A 160 -4.56 -8.90 27.56
CA VAL A 160 -5.09 -8.85 28.93
C VAL A 160 -5.57 -10.22 29.41
N SER A 161 -6.23 -11.01 28.54
CA SER A 161 -6.88 -12.26 28.93
C SER A 161 -5.95 -13.48 28.95
N ILE A 162 -5.00 -13.56 28.00
CA ILE A 162 -4.12 -14.75 27.85
C ILE A 162 -2.63 -14.40 27.85
N GLY A 163 -2.28 -13.10 27.99
CA GLY A 163 -0.90 -12.60 27.97
C GLY A 163 -0.31 -12.40 26.59
N ILE A 164 0.82 -11.66 26.51
CA ILE A 164 1.40 -11.19 25.24
C ILE A 164 1.88 -12.37 24.39
N SER A 165 2.62 -13.32 24.94
CA SER A 165 3.16 -14.48 24.19
C SER A 165 2.05 -15.30 23.53
N ASN A 166 0.99 -15.63 24.28
CA ASN A 166 -0.13 -16.40 23.78
C ASN A 166 -0.94 -15.63 22.72
N THR A 167 -1.02 -14.32 22.86
CA THR A 167 -1.63 -13.44 21.83
C THR A 167 -0.89 -13.57 20.50
N PHE A 168 0.44 -13.52 20.50
CA PHE A 168 1.23 -13.70 19.29
C PHE A 168 1.09 -15.11 18.70
N TYR A 169 1.03 -16.17 19.52
CA TYR A 169 0.78 -17.53 19.04
C TYR A 169 -0.58 -17.63 18.34
N LEU A 170 -1.63 -17.12 18.97
CA LEU A 170 -2.98 -17.20 18.43
C LEU A 170 -3.11 -16.37 17.14
N LEU A 171 -2.59 -15.15 17.14
CA LEU A 171 -2.60 -14.29 15.94
C LEU A 171 -1.78 -14.90 14.81
N GLY A 172 -0.58 -15.42 15.09
CA GLY A 172 0.27 -16.08 14.10
C GLY A 172 -0.42 -17.28 13.47
N ALA A 173 -1.04 -18.13 14.27
CA ALA A 173 -1.83 -19.26 13.80
C ALA A 173 -3.05 -18.80 12.96
N SER A 174 -3.78 -17.79 13.44
CA SER A 174 -4.95 -17.24 12.72
C SER A 174 -4.57 -16.66 11.36
N TYR A 175 -3.50 -15.89 11.30
CA TYR A 175 -2.99 -15.34 10.05
C TYR A 175 -2.52 -16.43 9.08
N PHE A 176 -1.79 -17.43 9.59
CA PHE A 176 -1.38 -18.58 8.78
C PHE A 176 -2.58 -19.30 8.16
N VAL A 177 -3.61 -19.57 8.95
CA VAL A 177 -4.85 -20.25 8.48
C VAL A 177 -5.57 -19.39 7.46
N LEU A 178 -5.86 -18.11 7.76
CA LEU A 178 -6.59 -17.21 6.86
C LEU A 178 -5.85 -17.00 5.54
N MET A 179 -4.55 -16.77 5.60
CA MET A 179 -3.72 -16.60 4.40
C MET A 179 -3.64 -17.89 3.59
N THR A 180 -3.54 -19.05 4.23
CA THR A 180 -3.53 -20.36 3.55
C THR A 180 -4.87 -20.65 2.88
N LEU A 181 -5.98 -20.37 3.52
CA LEU A 181 -7.31 -20.47 2.92
C LEU A 181 -7.44 -19.55 1.70
N GLY A 182 -7.02 -18.29 1.82
CA GLY A 182 -6.98 -17.36 0.69
C GLY A 182 -6.06 -17.87 -0.44
N ALA A 183 -4.86 -18.33 -0.11
CA ALA A 183 -3.89 -18.85 -1.06
C ALA A 183 -4.38 -20.13 -1.77
N SER A 184 -5.22 -20.93 -1.13
CA SER A 184 -5.75 -22.17 -1.72
C SER A 184 -6.62 -21.91 -2.95
N TYR A 185 -7.35 -20.81 -2.95
CA TYR A 185 -8.27 -20.47 -4.04
C TYR A 185 -7.66 -19.52 -5.08
N ILE A 186 -6.65 -18.71 -4.71
CA ILE A 186 -6.06 -17.73 -5.62
C ILE A 186 -5.35 -18.41 -6.80
N ALA A 187 -5.63 -17.94 -8.02
CA ALA A 187 -5.00 -18.41 -9.27
C ALA A 187 -5.11 -17.33 -10.34
N PRO A 188 -4.21 -17.27 -11.33
CA PRO A 188 -4.37 -16.40 -12.47
C PRO A 188 -5.55 -16.87 -13.35
N PRO A 189 -6.18 -16.00 -14.14
CA PRO A 189 -7.13 -16.42 -15.16
C PRO A 189 -6.42 -17.19 -16.28
N SER A 190 -7.17 -18.01 -17.05
CA SER A 190 -6.66 -18.64 -18.27
C SER A 190 -6.32 -17.57 -19.33
N GLU A 191 -5.40 -17.89 -20.24
CA GLU A 191 -5.05 -16.99 -21.34
C GLU A 191 -6.29 -16.61 -22.17
N GLY A 192 -6.43 -15.33 -22.49
CA GLY A 192 -7.58 -14.81 -23.23
C GLY A 192 -8.89 -14.74 -22.44
N TRP A 193 -8.88 -15.03 -21.15
CA TRP A 193 -10.07 -14.91 -20.32
C TRP A 193 -10.55 -13.45 -20.23
N MET A 194 -11.86 -13.26 -20.40
CA MET A 194 -12.54 -11.97 -20.24
C MET A 194 -13.87 -12.15 -19.51
N PRO A 195 -14.28 -11.16 -18.68
CA PRO A 195 -15.61 -11.14 -18.08
C PRO A 195 -16.73 -11.17 -19.13
N ALA A 196 -17.84 -11.84 -18.83
CA ALA A 196 -18.97 -11.92 -19.74
C ALA A 196 -19.55 -10.53 -20.10
N SER A 197 -19.56 -9.59 -19.15
CA SER A 197 -19.95 -8.19 -19.37
C SER A 197 -19.08 -7.54 -20.47
N MET A 198 -17.78 -7.73 -20.40
CA MET A 198 -16.83 -7.13 -21.34
C MET A 198 -16.97 -7.77 -22.75
N LYS A 199 -17.16 -9.09 -22.81
CA LYS A 199 -17.44 -9.78 -24.08
C LYS A 199 -18.70 -9.24 -24.75
N LYS A 200 -19.76 -9.00 -23.97
CA LYS A 200 -21.02 -8.44 -24.47
C LYS A 200 -20.87 -6.99 -24.95
N ASP A 201 -20.13 -6.16 -24.21
CA ASP A 201 -19.89 -4.76 -24.57
C ASP A 201 -19.06 -4.64 -25.88
N ILE A 202 -18.08 -5.53 -26.06
CA ILE A 202 -17.28 -5.60 -27.30
C ILE A 202 -18.16 -6.04 -28.48
N ALA A 203 -18.94 -7.11 -28.31
CA ALA A 203 -19.82 -7.62 -29.35
C ALA A 203 -20.89 -6.59 -29.76
N SER A 204 -21.31 -5.71 -28.84
CA SER A 204 -22.27 -4.62 -29.11
C SER A 204 -21.63 -3.32 -29.62
N GLY A 205 -20.30 -3.28 -29.81
CA GLY A 205 -19.56 -2.07 -30.22
C GLY A 205 -19.53 -0.94 -29.19
N LYS A 206 -20.01 -1.20 -27.96
CA LYS A 206 -20.11 -0.19 -26.91
C LYS A 206 -18.79 0.12 -26.20
N LYS A 207 -17.81 -0.76 -26.23
CA LYS A 207 -16.54 -0.61 -25.51
C LYS A 207 -15.37 -1.09 -26.37
N ILE A 208 -14.46 -0.18 -26.66
CA ILE A 208 -13.14 -0.54 -27.20
C ILE A 208 -12.28 -0.97 -26.02
N ILE A 209 -11.66 -2.15 -26.08
CA ILE A 209 -10.66 -2.56 -25.08
C ILE A 209 -9.54 -1.54 -25.13
N LYS A 210 -9.35 -0.76 -24.05
CA LYS A 210 -8.17 0.05 -23.94
C LYS A 210 -6.98 -0.91 -23.82
N LYS A 211 -6.19 -1.03 -24.88
CA LYS A 211 -4.98 -1.86 -24.86
C LYS A 211 -3.98 -1.26 -23.91
N ASP A 212 -3.28 -2.12 -23.16
CA ASP A 212 -2.10 -1.72 -22.41
C ASP A 212 -1.10 -1.07 -23.37
N LEU A 213 -0.45 0.00 -22.95
CA LEU A 213 0.48 0.75 -23.80
C LEU A 213 1.60 -0.17 -24.33
N GLN A 214 2.07 -1.09 -23.48
CA GLN A 214 3.13 -2.06 -23.82
C GLN A 214 2.99 -3.30 -22.95
N GLN A 215 3.68 -4.38 -23.33
CA GLN A 215 3.84 -5.60 -22.53
C GLN A 215 5.33 -5.78 -22.24
N LEU A 216 5.83 -5.19 -21.14
CA LEU A 216 7.23 -5.17 -20.79
C LEU A 216 7.57 -6.19 -19.71
N THR A 217 8.80 -6.69 -19.75
CA THR A 217 9.44 -7.34 -18.61
C THR A 217 9.81 -6.31 -17.55
N SER A 218 10.03 -6.77 -16.33
CA SER A 218 10.44 -5.88 -15.22
C SER A 218 11.78 -5.18 -15.49
N SER A 219 12.71 -5.85 -16.19
CA SER A 219 14.01 -5.27 -16.57
C SER A 219 13.88 -4.22 -17.66
N GLU A 220 12.94 -4.38 -18.59
CA GLU A 220 12.65 -3.37 -19.61
C GLU A 220 11.90 -2.18 -19.00
N ALA A 221 10.93 -2.43 -18.11
CA ALA A 221 10.15 -1.39 -17.46
C ALA A 221 11.05 -0.38 -16.70
N VAL A 222 12.01 -0.88 -15.91
CA VAL A 222 12.96 -0.05 -15.14
C VAL A 222 13.83 0.86 -16.03
N ARG A 223 14.04 0.49 -17.30
CA ARG A 223 14.80 1.32 -18.25
C ARG A 223 13.97 2.45 -18.87
N THR A 224 12.66 2.48 -18.62
CA THR A 224 11.76 3.50 -19.18
C THR A 224 11.68 4.75 -18.29
N LYS A 225 11.54 5.92 -18.91
CA LYS A 225 11.26 7.18 -18.19
C LYS A 225 9.97 7.09 -17.36
N ARG A 226 8.94 6.41 -17.87
CA ARG A 226 7.64 6.22 -17.21
C ARG A 226 7.76 5.50 -15.87
N PHE A 227 8.67 4.52 -15.77
CA PHE A 227 8.92 3.83 -14.49
C PHE A 227 9.45 4.81 -13.43
N TRP A 228 10.46 5.60 -13.75
CA TRP A 228 11.06 6.53 -12.80
C TRP A 228 10.14 7.72 -12.46
N MET A 229 9.33 8.18 -13.42
CA MET A 229 8.29 9.16 -13.14
C MET A 229 7.28 8.61 -12.13
N LEU A 230 6.77 7.39 -12.34
CA LEU A 230 5.82 6.74 -11.42
C LEU A 230 6.46 6.46 -10.06
N TRP A 231 7.72 6.02 -10.04
CA TRP A 231 8.48 5.80 -8.81
C TRP A 231 8.65 7.10 -8.01
N THR A 232 9.02 8.20 -8.65
CA THR A 232 9.15 9.53 -7.99
C THR A 232 7.82 10.02 -7.44
N MET A 233 6.74 9.91 -8.22
CA MET A 233 5.40 10.27 -7.79
C MET A 233 4.98 9.45 -6.54
N MET A 234 5.22 8.15 -6.57
CA MET A 234 4.91 7.28 -5.43
C MET A 234 5.80 7.55 -4.23
N LEU A 235 7.10 7.77 -4.42
CA LEU A 235 8.00 8.09 -3.31
C LEU A 235 7.55 9.33 -2.56
N ILE A 236 7.26 10.41 -3.27
CA ILE A 236 6.85 11.68 -2.65
C ILE A 236 5.48 11.53 -1.98
N ASN A 237 4.51 10.91 -2.66
CA ASN A 237 3.18 10.66 -2.07
C ASN A 237 3.27 9.82 -0.79
N THR A 238 4.11 8.78 -0.80
CA THR A 238 4.30 7.88 0.33
C THR A 238 5.03 8.58 1.48
N THR A 239 6.08 9.33 1.17
CA THR A 239 6.85 10.09 2.17
C THR A 239 5.98 11.12 2.88
N ALA A 240 5.18 11.88 2.12
CA ALA A 240 4.25 12.88 2.67
C ALA A 240 3.16 12.24 3.53
N GLY A 241 2.57 11.14 3.06
CA GLY A 241 1.52 10.43 3.80
C GLY A 241 2.02 9.80 5.10
N ILE A 242 3.17 9.12 5.08
CA ILE A 242 3.75 8.50 6.28
C ILE A 242 4.25 9.56 7.26
N MET A 243 4.87 10.64 6.76
CA MET A 243 5.22 11.81 7.60
C MET A 243 3.99 12.30 8.34
N MET A 244 2.90 12.56 7.63
CA MET A 244 1.66 13.06 8.23
C MET A 244 1.10 12.10 9.29
N ILE A 245 1.07 10.81 9.00
CA ILE A 245 0.60 9.78 9.95
C ILE A 245 1.49 9.72 11.20
N SER A 246 2.81 9.85 11.04
CA SER A 246 3.77 9.71 12.15
C SER A 246 3.69 10.81 13.18
N VAL A 247 3.27 12.02 12.80
CA VAL A 247 3.25 13.19 13.68
C VAL A 247 1.87 13.86 13.80
N ALA A 248 0.82 13.25 13.29
CA ALA A 248 -0.53 13.84 13.27
C ALA A 248 -1.02 14.27 14.64
N SER A 249 -0.87 13.45 15.66
CA SER A 249 -1.34 13.77 17.01
C SER A 249 -0.55 14.93 17.65
N PRO A 250 0.79 14.90 17.78
CA PRO A 250 1.53 16.03 18.34
C PRO A 250 1.39 17.30 17.50
N MET A 251 1.34 17.17 16.17
CA MET A 251 1.12 18.31 15.27
C MET A 251 -0.23 18.98 15.51
N ALA A 252 -1.31 18.20 15.68
CA ALA A 252 -2.64 18.73 15.93
C ALA A 252 -2.73 19.43 17.31
N GLN A 253 -2.04 18.92 18.32
CA GLN A 253 -1.98 19.55 19.63
C GLN A 253 -1.22 20.88 19.60
N GLU A 254 -0.13 20.93 18.84
CA GLU A 254 0.72 22.12 18.76
C GLU A 254 0.16 23.20 17.82
N VAL A 255 -0.32 22.83 16.61
CA VAL A 255 -0.71 23.79 15.59
C VAL A 255 -2.10 24.40 15.85
N VAL A 256 -3.05 23.58 16.28
CA VAL A 256 -4.45 24.01 16.48
C VAL A 256 -5.00 23.79 17.89
N GLY A 257 -4.14 23.44 18.85
CA GLY A 257 -4.50 23.33 20.27
C GLY A 257 -5.47 22.19 20.60
N LEU A 258 -5.51 21.12 19.81
CA LEU A 258 -6.34 19.95 20.13
C LEU A 258 -5.91 19.31 21.46
N SER A 259 -6.89 18.89 22.26
CA SER A 259 -6.60 18.03 23.41
C SER A 259 -6.03 16.68 22.97
N THR A 260 -5.26 16.01 23.84
CA THR A 260 -4.69 14.68 23.54
C THR A 260 -5.75 13.66 23.13
N ALA A 261 -6.92 13.66 23.79
CA ALA A 261 -8.03 12.77 23.45
C ALA A 261 -8.64 13.07 22.06
N ALA A 262 -8.81 14.36 21.72
CA ALA A 262 -9.31 14.77 20.41
C ALA A 262 -8.30 14.47 19.30
N ALA A 263 -7.00 14.66 19.55
CA ALA A 263 -5.94 14.31 18.60
C ALA A 263 -5.86 12.79 18.38
N ALA A 264 -6.03 11.97 19.42
CA ALA A 264 -6.11 10.51 19.30
C ALA A 264 -7.34 10.09 18.45
N THR A 265 -8.50 10.72 18.65
CA THR A 265 -9.71 10.49 17.86
C THR A 265 -9.47 10.84 16.38
N MET A 266 -8.82 11.97 16.11
CA MET A 266 -8.45 12.36 14.74
C MET A 266 -7.57 11.30 14.06
N VAL A 267 -6.59 10.75 14.76
CA VAL A 267 -5.73 9.66 14.22
C VAL A 267 -6.56 8.42 13.91
N GLY A 268 -7.54 8.07 14.72
CA GLY A 268 -8.49 6.99 14.42
C GLY A 268 -9.27 7.25 13.11
N ILE A 269 -9.79 8.46 12.93
CA ILE A 269 -10.50 8.89 11.72
C ILE A 269 -9.57 8.86 10.49
N MET A 270 -8.28 9.22 10.65
CA MET A 270 -7.30 9.11 9.56
C MET A 270 -7.21 7.69 9.01
N GLY A 271 -7.31 6.66 9.87
CA GLY A 271 -7.37 5.25 9.42
C GLY A 271 -8.55 4.98 8.47
N ILE A 272 -9.72 5.54 8.78
CA ILE A 272 -10.91 5.41 7.94
C ILE A 272 -10.70 6.11 6.58
N PHE A 273 -10.13 7.32 6.59
CA PHE A 273 -9.85 8.07 5.35
C PHE A 273 -8.73 7.42 4.50
N ASN A 274 -7.73 6.82 5.15
CA ASN A 274 -6.71 6.03 4.45
C ASN A 274 -7.35 4.81 3.76
N GLY A 275 -8.12 4.01 4.50
CA GLY A 275 -8.82 2.83 3.95
C GLY A 275 -9.86 3.19 2.90
N GLY A 276 -10.71 4.19 3.18
CA GLY A 276 -11.70 4.71 2.25
C GLY A 276 -11.07 5.30 0.99
N GLY A 277 -9.95 6.00 1.13
CA GLY A 277 -9.16 6.52 0.02
C GLY A 277 -8.65 5.41 -0.90
N ARG A 278 -8.24 4.27 -0.32
CA ARG A 278 -7.80 3.10 -1.11
C ARG A 278 -8.90 2.59 -2.04
N LEU A 279 -10.12 2.50 -1.57
CA LEU A 279 -11.24 2.03 -2.38
C LEU A 279 -11.79 3.13 -3.31
N GLY A 280 -12.05 4.32 -2.76
CA GLY A 280 -12.71 5.41 -3.48
C GLY A 280 -11.87 5.94 -4.64
N TRP A 281 -10.61 6.28 -4.40
CA TRP A 281 -9.71 6.78 -5.45
C TRP A 281 -9.38 5.73 -6.50
N ALA A 282 -9.24 4.46 -6.12
CA ALA A 282 -9.01 3.38 -7.06
C ALA A 282 -10.22 3.18 -7.98
N ALA A 283 -11.44 3.19 -7.45
CA ALA A 283 -12.65 3.13 -8.24
C ALA A 283 -12.81 4.36 -9.14
N ALA A 284 -12.59 5.56 -8.60
CA ALA A 284 -12.64 6.80 -9.36
C ALA A 284 -11.62 6.82 -10.52
N SER A 285 -10.46 6.19 -10.33
CA SER A 285 -9.41 6.13 -11.34
C SER A 285 -9.80 5.33 -12.59
N ASP A 286 -10.77 4.42 -12.48
CA ASP A 286 -11.31 3.68 -13.63
C ASP A 286 -12.07 4.60 -14.61
N TYR A 287 -12.61 5.71 -14.10
CA TYR A 287 -13.37 6.71 -14.89
C TYR A 287 -12.53 7.93 -15.24
N LEU A 288 -11.78 8.47 -14.27
CA LEU A 288 -10.99 9.69 -14.45
C LEU A 288 -9.67 9.44 -15.20
N GLY A 289 -9.19 8.18 -15.19
CA GLY A 289 -7.86 7.80 -15.66
C GLY A 289 -6.79 7.93 -14.57
N ARG A 290 -5.84 6.97 -14.53
CA ARG A 290 -4.84 6.82 -13.46
C ARG A 290 -3.97 8.06 -13.28
N HIS A 291 -3.43 8.57 -14.40
CA HIS A 291 -2.57 9.76 -14.39
C HIS A 291 -3.29 11.01 -13.89
N ASN A 292 -4.58 11.18 -14.23
CA ASN A 292 -5.37 12.33 -13.76
C ASN A 292 -5.60 12.26 -12.25
N VAL A 293 -5.82 11.08 -11.69
CA VAL A 293 -6.00 10.89 -10.25
C VAL A 293 -4.74 11.29 -9.48
N PHE A 294 -3.54 10.94 -9.98
CA PHE A 294 -2.29 11.42 -9.36
C PHE A 294 -2.13 12.95 -9.44
N ILE A 295 -2.53 13.57 -10.56
CA ILE A 295 -2.57 15.04 -10.67
C ILE A 295 -3.49 15.64 -9.60
N ILE A 296 -4.68 15.06 -9.41
CA ILE A 296 -5.63 15.49 -8.37
C ILE A 296 -5.02 15.31 -6.98
N PHE A 297 -4.34 14.20 -6.71
CA PHE A 297 -3.65 13.99 -5.43
C PHE A 297 -2.69 15.12 -5.10
N PHE A 298 -1.81 15.45 -6.04
CA PHE A 298 -0.82 16.50 -5.81
C PHE A 298 -1.44 17.88 -5.75
N MET A 299 -2.51 18.18 -6.49
CA MET A 299 -3.27 19.42 -6.34
C MET A 299 -3.88 19.55 -4.94
N ILE A 300 -4.55 18.52 -4.44
CA ILE A 300 -5.09 18.50 -3.07
C ILE A 300 -3.98 18.70 -2.04
N GLN A 301 -2.86 18.01 -2.20
CA GLN A 301 -1.73 18.11 -1.27
C GLN A 301 -1.06 19.48 -1.34
N ILE A 302 -0.90 20.10 -2.52
CA ILE A 302 -0.38 21.46 -2.66
C ILE A 302 -1.26 22.44 -1.88
N VAL A 303 -2.59 22.39 -2.08
CA VAL A 303 -3.54 23.25 -1.35
C VAL A 303 -3.41 23.00 0.16
N ALA A 304 -3.34 21.73 0.59
CA ALA A 304 -3.21 21.39 1.99
C ALA A 304 -1.92 21.96 2.61
N PHE A 305 -0.76 21.73 1.97
CA PHE A 305 0.53 22.16 2.52
C PHE A 305 0.78 23.67 2.43
N ILE A 306 0.11 24.40 1.52
CA ILE A 306 0.08 25.87 1.52
C ILE A 306 -0.78 26.40 2.68
N THR A 307 -1.91 25.75 2.96
CA THR A 307 -2.91 26.25 3.92
C THR A 307 -2.56 25.89 5.36
N LEU A 308 -2.00 24.69 5.61
CA LEU A 308 -1.70 24.18 6.95
C LEU A 308 -0.87 25.13 7.83
N PRO A 309 0.19 25.83 7.33
CA PRO A 309 0.98 26.75 8.14
C PRO A 309 0.19 27.94 8.73
N PHE A 310 -0.92 28.30 8.09
CA PHE A 310 -1.75 29.47 8.45
C PHE A 310 -3.08 29.08 9.10
N THR A 311 -3.32 27.77 9.26
CA THR A 311 -4.62 27.28 9.73
C THR A 311 -4.71 27.35 11.25
N THR A 312 -5.71 28.10 11.74
CA THR A 312 -6.11 28.15 13.16
C THR A 312 -7.39 27.37 13.46
N SER A 313 -8.14 27.04 12.42
CA SER A 313 -9.39 26.28 12.53
C SER A 313 -9.12 24.80 12.68
N ILE A 314 -9.58 24.21 13.78
CA ILE A 314 -9.50 22.77 14.06
C ILE A 314 -10.13 21.95 12.91
N PHE A 315 -11.33 22.34 12.47
CA PHE A 315 -12.04 21.64 11.40
C PHE A 315 -11.25 21.64 10.09
N LEU A 316 -10.73 22.81 9.68
CA LEU A 316 -9.96 22.94 8.44
C LEU A 316 -8.65 22.14 8.52
N PHE A 317 -7.96 22.21 9.65
CA PHE A 317 -6.73 21.41 9.89
C PHE A 317 -7.00 19.92 9.74
N GLN A 318 -8.02 19.40 10.44
CA GLN A 318 -8.40 17.98 10.34
C GLN A 318 -8.78 17.60 8.92
N LEU A 319 -9.61 18.39 8.24
CA LEU A 319 -10.04 18.13 6.86
C LEU A 319 -8.83 18.00 5.91
N LEU A 320 -7.88 18.92 5.99
CA LEU A 320 -6.69 18.91 5.14
C LEU A 320 -5.83 17.67 5.39
N ILE A 321 -5.59 17.32 6.64
CA ILE A 321 -4.84 16.10 6.99
C ILE A 321 -5.56 14.83 6.48
N LEU A 322 -6.87 14.73 6.68
CA LEU A 322 -7.67 13.59 6.23
C LEU A 322 -7.64 13.45 4.70
N LEU A 323 -7.68 14.57 3.96
CA LEU A 323 -7.54 14.57 2.50
C LEU A 323 -6.15 14.09 2.07
N VAL A 324 -5.06 14.58 2.68
CA VAL A 324 -3.69 14.13 2.39
C VAL A 324 -3.55 12.63 2.62
N VAL A 325 -4.07 12.12 3.74
CA VAL A 325 -4.00 10.70 4.08
C VAL A 325 -4.87 9.85 3.15
N SER A 326 -6.00 10.38 2.67
CA SER A 326 -6.81 9.69 1.64
C SER A 326 -6.05 9.55 0.31
N CYS A 327 -5.31 10.58 -0.11
CA CYS A 327 -4.46 10.55 -1.30
C CYS A 327 -3.30 9.54 -1.14
N TYR A 328 -2.71 9.45 0.05
CA TYR A 328 -1.72 8.45 0.38
C TYR A 328 -2.26 7.02 0.18
N GLY A 329 -3.42 6.71 0.77
CA GLY A 329 -4.09 5.44 0.58
C GLY A 329 -4.42 5.15 -0.88
N GLY A 330 -4.97 6.15 -1.58
CA GLY A 330 -5.32 6.10 -2.99
C GLY A 330 -4.13 5.81 -3.91
N GLY A 331 -2.94 6.30 -3.58
CA GLY A 331 -1.71 6.04 -4.33
C GLY A 331 -1.39 4.56 -4.40
N PHE A 332 -1.42 3.86 -3.27
CA PHE A 332 -1.15 2.41 -3.20
C PHE A 332 -2.15 1.57 -4.00
N SER A 333 -3.42 1.93 -3.95
CA SER A 333 -4.45 1.17 -4.65
C SER A 333 -4.52 1.48 -6.15
N ASN A 334 -4.16 2.70 -6.55
CA ASN A 334 -4.12 3.10 -7.96
C ASN A 334 -2.87 2.56 -8.69
N LEU A 335 -1.77 2.37 -7.96
CA LEU A 335 -0.47 1.98 -8.50
C LEU A 335 -0.50 0.69 -9.33
N PRO A 336 -1.06 -0.46 -8.87
CA PRO A 336 -1.01 -1.70 -9.64
C PRO A 336 -1.84 -1.62 -10.93
N ALA A 337 -2.97 -0.92 -10.90
CA ALA A 337 -3.77 -0.68 -12.09
C ALA A 337 -3.00 0.19 -13.10
N PHE A 338 -2.29 1.21 -12.62
CA PHE A 338 -1.46 2.07 -13.45
C PHE A 338 -0.28 1.32 -14.07
N ILE A 339 0.37 0.42 -13.31
CA ILE A 339 1.41 -0.48 -13.83
C ILE A 339 0.86 -1.32 -14.98
N GLY A 340 -0.34 -1.91 -14.80
CA GLY A 340 -1.00 -2.70 -15.84
C GLY A 340 -1.26 -1.89 -17.10
N ASP A 341 -1.72 -0.64 -16.97
CA ASP A 341 -2.01 0.23 -18.11
C ASP A 341 -0.72 0.67 -18.86
N LEU A 342 0.39 0.91 -18.12
CA LEU A 342 1.64 1.42 -18.70
C LEU A 342 2.56 0.32 -19.25
N PHE A 343 2.71 -0.77 -18.51
CA PHE A 343 3.74 -1.80 -18.73
C PHE A 343 3.15 -3.17 -19.04
N GLY A 344 1.82 -3.30 -18.97
CA GLY A 344 1.12 -4.56 -19.16
C GLY A 344 1.10 -5.45 -17.92
N THR A 345 0.45 -6.60 -18.08
CA THR A 345 0.20 -7.54 -16.96
C THR A 345 1.15 -8.72 -16.92
N LYS A 346 2.08 -8.85 -17.89
CA LYS A 346 2.99 -10.00 -18.04
C LYS A 346 3.89 -10.20 -16.81
N GLN A 347 4.50 -9.13 -16.30
CA GLN A 347 5.35 -9.15 -15.10
C GLN A 347 4.92 -8.08 -14.08
N LEU A 348 3.62 -7.88 -13.94
CA LEU A 348 3.04 -6.84 -13.07
C LEU A 348 3.54 -6.95 -11.62
N GLY A 349 3.58 -8.15 -11.06
CA GLY A 349 4.03 -8.36 -9.69
C GLY A 349 5.50 -7.97 -9.47
N ALA A 350 6.38 -8.24 -10.44
CA ALA A 350 7.78 -7.87 -10.36
C ALA A 350 7.97 -6.35 -10.50
N ILE A 351 7.27 -5.70 -11.43
CA ILE A 351 7.31 -4.25 -11.62
C ILE A 351 6.73 -3.54 -10.39
N HIS A 352 5.62 -4.05 -9.86
CA HIS A 352 4.99 -3.54 -8.64
C HIS A 352 5.95 -3.65 -7.45
N GLY A 353 6.62 -4.80 -7.29
CA GLY A 353 7.62 -4.98 -6.25
C GLY A 353 8.72 -3.91 -6.30
N TYR A 354 9.28 -3.62 -7.48
CA TYR A 354 10.27 -2.56 -7.62
C TYR A 354 9.73 -1.17 -7.26
N LEU A 355 8.49 -0.86 -7.59
CA LEU A 355 7.86 0.40 -7.22
C LEU A 355 7.57 0.48 -5.71
N LEU A 356 7.32 -0.63 -5.03
CA LEU A 356 7.11 -0.67 -3.58
C LEU A 356 8.38 -0.38 -2.76
N THR A 357 9.58 -0.30 -3.36
CA THR A 357 10.76 0.27 -2.70
C THR A 357 10.50 1.69 -2.19
N THR A 358 9.61 2.43 -2.86
CA THR A 358 9.16 3.76 -2.42
C THR A 358 8.47 3.71 -1.05
N TRP A 359 7.83 2.59 -0.71
CA TRP A 359 7.21 2.41 0.61
C TRP A 359 8.24 2.30 1.72
N SER A 360 9.29 1.49 1.52
CA SER A 360 10.39 1.39 2.47
C SER A 360 11.11 2.73 2.65
N LEU A 361 11.45 3.40 1.55
CA LEU A 361 12.13 4.70 1.58
C LEU A 361 11.25 5.79 2.21
N GLY A 362 10.00 5.89 1.80
CA GLY A 362 9.05 6.86 2.35
C GLY A 362 8.79 6.65 3.84
N GLY A 363 8.74 5.38 4.27
CA GLY A 363 8.59 5.00 5.67
C GLY A 363 9.77 5.42 6.56
N VAL A 364 10.96 5.48 6.00
CA VAL A 364 12.17 5.95 6.70
C VAL A 364 12.31 7.47 6.59
N PHE A 365 12.27 8.01 5.37
CA PHE A 365 12.54 9.43 5.15
C PHE A 365 11.44 10.35 5.66
N GLY A 366 10.17 9.95 5.61
CA GLY A 366 9.06 10.78 6.07
C GLY A 366 9.20 11.21 7.54
N PRO A 367 9.19 10.25 8.48
CA PRO A 367 9.39 10.53 9.91
C PRO A 367 10.74 11.18 10.21
N MET A 368 11.83 10.78 9.52
CA MET A 368 13.16 11.31 9.74
C MET A 368 13.24 12.80 9.38
N ILE A 369 12.71 13.21 8.25
CA ILE A 369 12.69 14.61 7.81
C ILE A 369 11.93 15.48 8.82
N VAL A 370 10.71 15.05 9.20
CA VAL A 370 9.90 15.84 10.16
C VAL A 370 10.55 15.91 11.52
N SER A 371 11.13 14.82 12.01
CA SER A 371 11.81 14.77 13.31
C SER A 371 13.00 15.73 13.35
N GLN A 372 13.88 15.67 12.36
CA GLN A 372 15.07 16.54 12.28
C GLN A 372 14.71 18.03 12.16
N ILE A 373 13.69 18.35 11.33
CA ILE A 373 13.25 19.75 11.20
C ILE A 373 12.63 20.22 12.50
N ARG A 374 11.76 19.43 13.12
CA ARG A 374 11.08 19.78 14.36
C ARG A 374 12.06 19.96 15.51
N GLU A 375 13.07 19.11 15.64
CA GLU A 375 14.12 19.21 16.64
C GLU A 375 14.93 20.49 16.50
N LYS A 376 15.29 20.88 15.26
CA LYS A 376 16.10 22.09 15.00
C LYS A 376 15.32 23.39 15.08
N THR A 377 14.04 23.39 14.76
CA THR A 377 13.24 24.63 14.59
C THR A 377 12.18 24.82 15.66
N ASN A 378 11.91 23.79 16.47
CA ASN A 378 10.80 23.75 17.41
C ASN A 378 9.43 24.08 16.78
N SER A 379 9.24 23.82 15.48
CA SER A 379 8.02 24.14 14.74
C SER A 379 7.75 23.12 13.62
N TYR A 380 6.45 22.89 13.32
CA TYR A 380 6.03 22.13 12.14
C TYR A 380 5.94 23.00 10.86
N THR A 381 5.93 24.32 10.96
CA THR A 381 5.81 25.21 9.81
C THR A 381 6.86 24.95 8.71
N PRO A 382 8.16 24.82 9.00
CA PRO A 382 9.15 24.53 7.98
C PRO A 382 8.96 23.14 7.33
N VAL A 383 8.40 22.17 8.08
CA VAL A 383 8.06 20.85 7.53
C VAL A 383 7.08 20.98 6.37
N PHE A 384 6.02 21.78 6.54
CA PHE A 384 5.02 22.01 5.49
C PHE A 384 5.65 22.59 4.22
N TYR A 385 6.59 23.52 4.32
CA TYR A 385 7.25 24.10 3.14
C TYR A 385 8.20 23.11 2.44
N VAL A 386 8.94 22.28 3.19
CA VAL A 386 9.79 21.24 2.60
C VAL A 386 8.93 20.22 1.82
N PHE A 387 7.82 19.76 2.43
CA PHE A 387 6.93 18.83 1.76
C PHE A 387 6.18 19.48 0.61
N LEU A 388 5.80 20.76 0.71
CA LEU A 388 5.23 21.51 -0.41
C LEU A 388 6.15 21.52 -1.64
N ALA A 389 7.43 21.77 -1.44
CA ALA A 389 8.41 21.75 -2.53
C ALA A 389 8.50 20.34 -3.20
N LEU A 390 8.54 19.28 -2.39
CA LEU A 390 8.52 17.90 -2.91
C LEU A 390 7.24 17.59 -3.67
N ILE A 391 6.08 18.02 -3.16
CA ILE A 391 4.77 17.78 -3.80
C ILE A 391 4.64 18.56 -5.10
N ILE A 392 5.15 19.78 -5.18
CA ILE A 392 5.22 20.55 -6.44
C ILE A 392 6.06 19.79 -7.48
N LEU A 393 7.21 19.22 -7.07
CA LEU A 393 8.01 18.37 -7.94
C LEU A 393 7.19 17.16 -8.44
N ALA A 394 6.48 16.47 -7.55
CA ALA A 394 5.64 15.34 -7.92
C ALA A 394 4.48 15.74 -8.85
N PHE A 395 3.90 16.91 -8.64
CA PHE A 395 2.89 17.49 -9.53
C PHE A 395 3.44 17.73 -10.94
N ILE A 396 4.60 18.34 -11.05
CA ILE A 396 5.28 18.56 -12.35
C ILE A 396 5.54 17.21 -13.04
N VAL A 397 6.09 16.23 -12.30
CA VAL A 397 6.32 14.87 -12.83
C VAL A 397 5.01 14.21 -13.28
N SER A 398 3.90 14.42 -12.56
CA SER A 398 2.59 13.88 -12.95
C SER A 398 2.05 14.49 -14.25
N ILE A 399 2.28 15.77 -14.48
CA ILE A 399 1.96 16.42 -15.77
C ILE A 399 2.85 15.87 -16.90
N MET A 400 4.15 15.73 -16.65
CA MET A 400 5.09 15.11 -17.63
C MET A 400 4.65 13.67 -17.97
N MET A 401 4.26 12.89 -16.98
CA MET A 401 3.73 11.53 -17.18
C MET A 401 2.48 11.53 -18.10
N ARG A 402 1.54 12.47 -17.86
CA ARG A 402 0.35 12.62 -18.70
C ARG A 402 0.71 12.94 -20.15
N LEU A 403 1.68 13.82 -20.38
CA LEU A 403 2.13 14.19 -21.73
C LEU A 403 2.80 13.01 -22.43
N GLU A 404 3.65 12.27 -21.73
CA GLU A 404 4.34 11.08 -22.24
C GLU A 404 3.34 9.96 -22.61
N ILE A 405 2.30 9.73 -21.80
CA ILE A 405 1.23 8.77 -22.11
C ILE A 405 0.50 9.18 -23.38
N LYS A 406 0.08 10.45 -23.50
CA LYS A 406 -0.63 10.94 -24.69
C LYS A 406 0.21 10.83 -25.96
N LYS A 407 1.53 11.07 -25.87
CA LYS A 407 2.46 10.89 -26.99
C LYS A 407 2.50 9.42 -27.42
N SER A 408 2.69 8.51 -26.47
CA SER A 408 2.73 7.06 -26.75
C SER A 408 1.42 6.52 -27.32
N GLU A 409 0.27 7.02 -26.85
CA GLU A 409 -1.04 6.65 -27.40
C GLU A 409 -1.19 7.08 -28.87
N LYS A 410 -0.74 8.29 -29.23
CA LYS A 410 -0.73 8.77 -30.63
C LYS A 410 0.18 7.93 -31.54
N GLU A 411 1.39 7.61 -31.06
CA GLU A 411 2.33 6.77 -31.82
C GLU A 411 1.77 5.37 -32.09
N LEU A 412 1.07 4.78 -31.11
CA LEU A 412 0.40 3.49 -31.25
C LEU A 412 -0.74 3.55 -32.28
N GLN A 413 -1.56 4.60 -32.25
CA GLN A 413 -2.64 4.82 -33.21
C GLN A 413 -2.09 4.94 -34.65
N GLN A 414 -1.03 5.73 -34.84
CA GLN A 414 -0.39 5.91 -36.14
C GLN A 414 0.16 4.59 -36.70
N LYS A 415 0.81 3.77 -35.87
CA LYS A 415 1.31 2.44 -36.27
C LYS A 415 0.18 1.50 -36.70
N GLN A 416 -0.98 1.57 -35.99
CA GLN A 416 -2.15 0.74 -36.40
C GLN A 416 -2.76 1.19 -37.72
N VAL A 417 -2.88 2.49 -37.94
CA VAL A 417 -3.37 3.02 -39.22
C VAL A 417 -2.45 2.61 -40.37
N ASN A 418 -1.14 2.74 -40.20
CA ASN A 418 -0.16 2.37 -41.24
C ASN A 418 -0.14 0.85 -41.50
N ALA A 419 -0.43 0.00 -40.52
CA ALA A 419 -0.51 -1.45 -40.68
C ALA A 419 -1.82 -1.93 -41.38
N ILE A 420 -2.88 -1.12 -41.38
CA ILE A 420 -4.14 -1.40 -42.08
C ILE A 420 -4.06 -0.93 -43.55
N SER A 421 -3.22 0.07 -43.83
CA SER A 421 -3.03 0.64 -45.15
C SER A 421 -1.99 -0.12 -46.03
N GLN A 422 -1.31 -1.10 -45.48
CA GLN A 422 -0.46 -2.09 -46.16
C GLN A 422 -1.19 -3.44 -46.33
#